data_08f0bfe3070cf36b17eabad8ae0007d6
#
_entry.id   08f0bfe3070cf36b17eabad8ae0007d6
#
_cell.length_a   1.000
_cell.length_b   1.000
_cell.length_c   1.000
_cell.angle_alpha   90.00
_cell.angle_beta   90.00
_cell.angle_gamma   90.00
#
_symmetry.space_group_name_H-M   'P 1'
#
loop_
_entity.id
_entity.type
_entity.pdbx_description
1 polymer ?
#
loop_
_entity_poly.entity_id
_entity_poly.type
_entity_poly.pdbx_seq_one_letter_code
_entity_poly.pdbx_strand_id
1 'polypeptide(L)'
;MNDIKKAGLAAAAVGTSIVAASRSADAAAEESARCISTLIEQRRLHGLPLDTALEELDLLALALRTQLTARSELIRARLALVRLPQRLGIAGYGPSCPCDETVEPRPSGELVELRAA
;
A
#
# COMPACT_ATOMS: atom_id res chain seq x y z
N MET A 1 -29.47 -16.80 -1.86
CA MET A 1 -28.69 -15.87 -1.06
C MET A 1 -29.22 -14.45 -1.28
N ASN A 2 -29.49 -13.71 -0.22
CA ASN A 2 -30.01 -12.36 -0.39
C ASN A 2 -28.92 -11.38 -0.78
N ASP A 3 -29.33 -10.19 -1.21
CA ASP A 3 -28.40 -9.19 -1.73
C ASP A 3 -27.40 -8.70 -0.68
N ILE A 4 -27.81 -8.68 0.58
CA ILE A 4 -26.93 -8.27 1.69
C ILE A 4 -25.75 -9.23 1.82
N LYS A 5 -26.02 -10.54 1.80
CA LYS A 5 -24.97 -11.55 1.89
C LYS A 5 -24.04 -11.50 0.69
N LYS A 6 -24.62 -11.33 -0.51
CA LYS A 6 -23.82 -11.23 -1.74
C LYS A 6 -22.90 -10.04 -1.68
N ALA A 7 -23.41 -8.89 -1.25
CA ALA A 7 -22.60 -7.68 -1.13
C ALA A 7 -21.50 -7.86 -0.10
N GLY A 8 -21.78 -8.52 1.02
CA GLY A 8 -20.79 -8.79 2.06
C GLY A 8 -19.69 -9.70 1.58
N LEU A 9 -20.04 -10.78 0.88
CA LEU A 9 -19.06 -11.72 0.33
C LEU A 9 -18.18 -11.04 -0.73
N ALA A 10 -18.79 -10.23 -1.59
CA ALA A 10 -18.05 -9.49 -2.60
C ALA A 10 -17.07 -8.50 -1.95
N ALA A 11 -17.53 -7.76 -0.95
CA ALA A 11 -16.69 -6.80 -0.25
C ALA A 11 -15.51 -7.49 0.45
N ALA A 12 -15.76 -8.64 1.07
CA ALA A 12 -14.72 -9.41 1.73
C ALA A 12 -13.66 -9.89 0.73
N ALA A 13 -14.09 -10.41 -0.41
CA ALA A 13 -13.19 -10.89 -1.45
C ALA A 13 -12.32 -9.76 -2.00
N VAL A 14 -12.93 -8.61 -2.30
CA VAL A 14 -12.20 -7.45 -2.81
C VAL A 14 -11.25 -6.91 -1.74
N GLY A 15 -11.70 -6.84 -0.49
CA GLY A 15 -10.85 -6.39 0.61
C GLY A 15 -9.59 -7.23 0.76
N THR A 16 -9.72 -8.55 0.66
CA THR A 16 -8.56 -9.45 0.72
C THR A 16 -7.60 -9.18 -0.44
N SER A 17 -8.14 -8.98 -1.64
CA SER A 17 -7.31 -8.67 -2.80
C SER A 17 -6.59 -7.33 -2.65
N ILE A 18 -7.25 -6.31 -2.11
CA ILE A 18 -6.63 -5.01 -1.88
C ILE A 18 -5.49 -5.11 -0.89
N VAL A 19 -5.66 -5.89 0.18
CA VAL A 19 -4.58 -6.10 1.16
C VAL A 19 -3.38 -6.75 0.49
N ALA A 20 -3.59 -7.78 -0.32
CA ALA A 20 -2.51 -8.46 -1.03
C ALA A 20 -1.82 -7.50 -2.00
N ALA A 21 -2.57 -6.69 -2.73
CA ALA A 21 -2.02 -5.70 -3.65
C ALA A 21 -1.19 -4.64 -2.90
N SER A 22 -1.67 -4.21 -1.74
CA SER A 22 -0.95 -3.23 -0.91
C SER A 22 0.40 -3.77 -0.44
N ARG A 23 0.44 -5.03 -0.05
CA ARG A 23 1.69 -5.69 0.35
C ARG A 23 2.65 -5.81 -0.83
N SER A 24 2.13 -6.14 -2.00
CA SER A 24 2.95 -6.22 -3.21
C SER A 24 3.53 -4.86 -3.60
N ALA A 25 2.74 -3.80 -3.49
CA ALA A 25 3.22 -2.45 -3.78
C ALA A 25 4.31 -2.04 -2.79
N ASP A 26 4.16 -2.40 -1.52
CA ASP A 26 5.15 -2.11 -0.50
C ASP A 26 6.47 -2.85 -0.77
N ALA A 27 6.37 -4.13 -1.11
CA ALA A 27 7.55 -4.94 -1.48
C ALA A 27 8.24 -4.40 -2.73
N ALA A 28 7.47 -3.96 -3.73
CA ALA A 28 8.02 -3.36 -4.94
C ALA A 28 8.75 -2.05 -4.64
N ALA A 29 8.21 -1.24 -3.73
CA ALA A 29 8.88 0.00 -3.32
C ALA A 29 10.22 -0.32 -2.63
N GLU A 30 10.26 -1.33 -1.79
CA GLU A 30 11.49 -1.76 -1.14
C GLU A 30 12.53 -2.21 -2.17
N GLU A 31 12.12 -2.99 -3.17
CA GLU A 31 13.02 -3.44 -4.22
C GLU A 31 13.54 -2.27 -5.07
N SER A 32 12.69 -1.30 -5.36
CA SER A 32 13.12 -0.11 -6.10
C SER A 32 14.15 0.70 -5.29
N ALA A 33 13.96 0.80 -3.99
CA ALA A 33 14.91 1.46 -3.12
C ALA A 33 16.26 0.72 -3.13
N ARG A 34 16.23 -0.62 -3.16
CA ARG A 34 17.46 -1.41 -3.27
C ARG A 34 18.15 -1.17 -4.61
N CYS A 35 17.41 -1.05 -5.69
CA CYS A 35 17.99 -0.73 -6.99
C CYS A 35 18.74 0.60 -6.96
N ILE A 36 18.16 1.61 -6.32
CA ILE A 36 18.80 2.91 -6.18
C ILE A 36 20.08 2.78 -5.38
N SER A 37 20.02 2.08 -4.26
CA SER A 37 21.18 1.86 -3.41
C SER A 37 22.29 1.12 -4.15
N THR A 38 21.92 0.07 -4.88
CA THR A 38 22.89 -0.73 -5.65
C THR A 38 23.54 0.11 -6.74
N LEU A 39 22.77 0.94 -7.44
CA LEU A 39 23.32 1.81 -8.48
C LEU A 39 24.37 2.76 -7.91
N ILE A 40 24.04 3.41 -6.81
CA ILE A 40 24.95 4.33 -6.15
C ILE A 40 26.21 3.60 -5.64
N GLU A 41 26.01 2.45 -5.04
CA GLU A 41 27.12 1.63 -4.53
C GLU A 41 28.06 1.21 -5.66
N GLN A 42 27.53 0.70 -6.76
CA GLN A 42 28.34 0.26 -7.88
C GLN A 42 29.09 1.44 -8.54
N ARG A 43 28.44 2.59 -8.65
CA ARG A 43 29.10 3.78 -9.15
C ARG A 43 30.30 4.15 -8.29
N ARG A 44 30.15 4.12 -6.97
CA ARG A 44 31.23 4.43 -6.05
C ARG A 44 32.34 3.39 -6.07
N LEU A 45 31.97 2.11 -6.09
CA LEU A 45 32.96 1.03 -6.08
C LEU A 45 33.85 1.05 -7.32
N HIS A 46 33.32 1.44 -8.45
CA HIS A 46 34.07 1.49 -9.70
C HIS A 46 34.69 2.87 -9.96
N GLY A 47 34.61 3.79 -9.01
CA GLY A 47 35.21 5.10 -9.14
C GLY A 47 34.63 5.93 -10.29
N LEU A 48 33.40 5.70 -10.66
CA LEU A 48 32.76 6.43 -11.76
C LEU A 48 32.36 7.83 -11.32
N PRO A 49 32.30 8.79 -12.27
CA PRO A 49 31.89 10.15 -11.96
C PRO A 49 30.50 10.21 -11.32
N LEU A 50 30.27 11.24 -10.51
CA LEU A 50 29.00 11.41 -9.81
C LEU A 50 27.81 11.59 -10.74
N ASP A 51 28.04 12.07 -11.96
CA ASP A 51 26.98 12.25 -12.96
C ASP A 51 26.73 10.98 -13.79
N THR A 52 27.43 9.90 -13.53
CA THR A 52 27.19 8.63 -14.20
C THR A 52 25.81 8.09 -13.79
N ALA A 53 25.03 7.72 -14.79
CA ALA A 53 23.72 7.09 -14.58
C ALA A 53 22.69 7.98 -13.89
N LEU A 54 22.77 9.29 -14.07
CA LEU A 54 21.78 10.22 -13.50
C LEU A 54 20.38 9.96 -14.02
N GLU A 55 20.24 9.70 -15.32
CA GLU A 55 18.95 9.43 -15.92
C GLU A 55 18.34 8.16 -15.32
N GLU A 56 19.14 7.12 -15.19
CA GLU A 56 18.67 5.84 -14.62
C GLU A 56 18.28 6.03 -13.15
N LEU A 57 19.04 6.82 -12.42
CA LEU A 57 18.74 7.11 -11.03
C LEU A 57 17.42 7.87 -10.91
N ASP A 58 17.19 8.85 -11.78
CA ASP A 58 15.95 9.63 -11.79
C ASP A 58 14.75 8.74 -12.10
N LEU A 59 14.90 7.82 -13.06
CA LEU A 59 13.83 6.89 -13.42
C LEU A 59 13.52 5.92 -12.28
N LEU A 60 14.55 5.43 -11.58
CA LEU A 60 14.35 4.56 -10.42
C LEU A 60 13.66 5.30 -9.28
N ALA A 61 14.02 6.56 -9.07
CA ALA A 61 13.37 7.38 -8.05
C ALA A 61 11.89 7.61 -8.39
N LEU A 62 11.60 7.84 -9.67
CA LEU A 62 10.23 7.99 -10.13
C LEU A 62 9.43 6.69 -9.94
N ALA A 63 10.03 5.55 -10.25
CA ALA A 63 9.38 4.25 -10.04
C ALA A 63 9.05 4.03 -8.57
N LEU A 64 9.99 4.34 -7.67
CA LEU A 64 9.77 4.25 -6.23
C LEU A 64 8.59 5.12 -5.81
N ARG A 65 8.56 6.36 -6.26
CA ARG A 65 7.49 7.29 -5.93
C ARG A 65 6.14 6.80 -6.44
N THR A 66 6.11 6.26 -7.66
CA THR A 66 4.89 5.71 -8.25
C THR A 66 4.35 4.53 -7.42
N GLN A 67 5.24 3.66 -6.96
CA GLN A 67 4.85 2.54 -6.12
C GLN A 67 4.31 2.97 -4.77
N LEU A 68 4.92 3.98 -4.16
CA LEU A 68 4.42 4.53 -2.89
C LEU A 68 3.07 5.20 -3.07
N THR A 69 2.87 5.89 -4.19
CA THR A 69 1.58 6.48 -4.54
C THR A 69 0.52 5.41 -4.73
N ALA A 70 0.86 4.34 -5.46
CA ALA A 70 -0.06 3.22 -5.66
C ALA A 70 -0.47 2.59 -4.33
N ARG A 71 0.46 2.42 -3.40
CA ARG A 71 0.16 1.90 -2.08
C ARG A 71 -0.83 2.78 -1.34
N SER A 72 -0.63 4.10 -1.40
CA SER A 72 -1.55 5.06 -0.76
C SER A 72 -2.93 4.99 -1.38
N GLU A 73 -3.01 4.85 -2.69
CA GLU A 73 -4.28 4.72 -3.41
C GLU A 73 -5.01 3.44 -3.03
N LEU A 74 -4.27 2.33 -2.87
CA LEU A 74 -4.86 1.07 -2.43
C LEU A 74 -5.42 1.17 -1.02
N ILE A 75 -4.74 1.87 -0.13
CA ILE A 75 -5.24 2.09 1.23
C ILE A 75 -6.53 2.90 1.18
N ARG A 76 -6.58 3.95 0.35
CA ARG A 76 -7.80 4.74 0.20
C ARG A 76 -8.94 3.94 -0.40
N ALA A 77 -8.63 3.06 -1.36
CA ALA A 77 -9.62 2.18 -1.96
C ALA A 77 -10.22 1.24 -0.89
N ARG A 78 -9.38 0.72 -0.01
CA ARG A 78 -9.85 -0.14 1.08
C ARG A 78 -10.78 0.61 2.02
N LEU A 79 -10.42 1.83 2.39
CA LEU A 79 -11.26 2.66 3.25
C LEU A 79 -12.60 2.97 2.58
N ALA A 80 -12.59 3.22 1.28
CA ALA A 80 -13.81 3.44 0.53
C ALA A 80 -14.66 2.18 0.48
N LEU A 81 -14.03 1.01 0.35
CA LEU A 81 -14.74 -0.27 0.32
C LEU A 81 -15.45 -0.53 1.66
N VAL A 82 -14.82 -0.18 2.77
CA VAL A 82 -15.44 -0.32 4.09
C VAL A 82 -16.74 0.48 4.18
N ARG A 83 -16.81 1.61 3.51
CA ARG A 83 -17.99 2.47 3.50
C ARG A 83 -19.03 2.09 2.45
N LEU A 84 -18.67 1.19 1.55
CA LEU A 84 -19.56 0.81 0.45
C LEU A 84 -20.92 0.29 0.93
N PRO A 85 -21.01 -0.61 1.92
CA PRO A 85 -22.29 -1.08 2.40
C PRO A 85 -23.21 0.05 2.88
N GLN A 86 -22.64 1.04 3.56
CA GLN A 86 -23.44 2.20 4.02
C GLN A 86 -23.95 3.02 2.85
N ARG A 87 -23.13 3.23 1.84
CA ARG A 87 -23.54 3.98 0.65
C ARG A 87 -24.63 3.25 -0.13
N LEU A 88 -24.66 1.93 -0.06
CA LEU A 88 -25.69 1.12 -0.68
C LEU A 88 -26.92 0.93 0.22
N GLY A 89 -26.92 1.52 1.41
CA GLY A 89 -28.02 1.39 2.34
C GLY A 89 -28.10 0.03 3.04
N ILE A 90 -27.01 -0.70 3.10
CA ILE A 90 -26.95 -2.00 3.75
C ILE A 90 -26.53 -1.81 5.20
N ALA A 91 -27.47 -2.01 6.11
CA ALA A 91 -27.18 -1.91 7.54
C ALA A 91 -26.46 -3.15 8.02
N GLY A 92 -25.64 -2.99 9.06
CA GLY A 92 -24.98 -4.10 9.72
C GLY A 92 -23.59 -4.42 9.19
N TYR A 93 -23.18 -3.82 8.11
CA TYR A 93 -21.79 -3.87 7.68
C TYR A 93 -21.05 -2.66 8.20
N GLY A 94 -19.86 -2.85 8.59
CA GLY A 94 -19.06 -1.76 9.13
C GLY A 94 -17.73 -2.29 9.59
N PRO A 95 -17.29 -1.92 10.81
CA PRO A 95 -15.96 -2.29 11.30
C PRO A 95 -15.66 -3.79 11.34
N SER A 96 -16.69 -4.62 11.27
CA SER A 96 -16.51 -6.07 11.27
C SER A 96 -16.23 -6.66 9.88
N CYS A 97 -16.22 -5.83 8.85
CA CYS A 97 -15.89 -6.29 7.50
C CYS A 97 -14.43 -6.76 7.47
N PRO A 98 -14.14 -7.93 6.85
CA PRO A 98 -12.74 -8.40 6.77
C PRO A 98 -11.77 -7.40 6.15
N CYS A 99 -12.25 -6.52 5.31
CA CYS A 99 -11.39 -5.47 4.75
C CYS A 99 -10.91 -4.47 5.78
N ASP A 100 -11.51 -4.48 6.97
CA ASP A 100 -11.12 -3.61 8.07
C ASP A 100 -9.97 -4.18 8.91
N GLU A 101 -9.66 -5.45 8.75
CA GLU A 101 -8.67 -6.10 9.61
C GLU A 101 -7.30 -5.42 9.56
N THR A 102 -6.97 -4.85 8.41
CA THR A 102 -5.69 -4.17 8.23
C THR A 102 -5.74 -2.72 8.66
N VAL A 103 -6.93 -2.19 8.92
CA VAL A 103 -7.14 -0.86 9.44
C VAL A 103 -7.64 -0.96 10.88
N GLU A 104 -7.38 -2.09 11.49
CA GLU A 104 -7.78 -2.35 12.84
C GLU A 104 -7.45 -1.17 13.73
N PRO A 105 -8.41 -0.69 14.52
CA PRO A 105 -8.14 0.45 15.38
C PRO A 105 -7.05 0.07 16.37
N ARG A 106 -5.95 0.72 16.23
CA ARG A 106 -4.82 0.46 17.09
C ARG A 106 -4.92 1.35 18.31
N PRO A 107 -4.47 0.85 19.44
CA PRO A 107 -4.32 1.70 20.62
C PRO A 107 -3.46 2.89 20.25
N SER A 108 -3.76 4.03 20.83
CA SER A 108 -3.00 5.26 20.58
C SER A 108 -1.50 5.06 20.78
N GLY A 109 -1.12 4.20 21.71
CA GLY A 109 0.27 3.92 21.98
C GLY A 109 1.03 3.37 20.78
N GLU A 110 0.38 2.51 19.99
CA GLU A 110 1.03 1.96 18.81
C GLU A 110 1.31 3.02 17.75
N LEU A 111 0.37 3.95 17.58
CA LEU A 111 0.57 5.04 16.65
C LEU A 111 1.71 5.94 17.09
N VAL A 112 1.86 6.14 18.38
CA VAL A 112 2.96 6.93 18.93
C VAL A 112 4.29 6.22 18.67
N GLU A 113 4.34 4.91 18.86
CA GLU A 113 5.54 4.12 18.61
C GLU A 113 5.99 4.22 17.15
N LEU A 114 5.03 4.12 16.22
CA LEU A 114 5.35 4.26 14.80
C LEU A 114 5.94 5.61 14.48
N ARG A 115 5.49 6.66 15.16
CA ARG A 115 6.03 7.99 14.96
C ARG A 115 7.39 8.17 15.60
N ALA A 116 7.65 7.47 16.67
CA ALA A 116 8.93 7.53 17.35
C ALA A 116 10.00 6.74 16.58
N ALA A 117 9.58 5.73 15.85
CA ALA A 117 10.51 4.94 15.03
C ALA A 117 10.92 5.69 13.77
#